data_54d656377dd24e8cf42d11ecd0134350
#
_entry.id   54d656377dd24e8cf42d11ecd0134350
#
_cell.length_a   1.000
_cell.length_b   1.000
_cell.length_c   1.000
_cell.angle_alpha   90.00
_cell.angle_beta   90.00
_cell.angle_gamma   90.00
#
_symmetry.space_group_name_H-M   'P 1'
#
loop_
_entity.id
_entity.type
_entity.pdbx_description
1 polymer ?
#
loop_
_entity_poly.entity_id
_entity_poly.type
_entity_poly.pdbx_seq_one_letter_code
_entity_poly.pdbx_strand_id
1 'polypeptide(L)'
;MFSSLPEDESLDDVKPQRIKLDRSIDEDPIGVEEFQDSVVIFDDIDVISDKKIRDAVYNILNKVLEIGRHFKITALVTNHLPTNGKDTRRILNEAHQVIYFPHSASGRIQYLLIDDLGLDKKQVAYFRKQNSRWCCIFKNYPMAYMLEHEMVC
;
A
#
# COMPACT_ATOMS: atom_id res chain seq x y z
N MET A 1 6.48 -8.41 -8.55
CA MET A 1 6.19 -6.98 -8.42
C MET A 1 5.37 -6.50 -9.60
N PHE A 2 4.28 -5.83 -9.36
CA PHE A 2 3.45 -5.11 -10.33
C PHE A 2 3.81 -3.63 -10.25
N SER A 3 4.35 -3.06 -11.33
CA SER A 3 4.71 -1.64 -11.40
C SER A 3 4.58 -1.14 -12.83
N SER A 4 4.13 0.09 -12.99
CA SER A 4 4.10 0.77 -14.30
C SER A 4 5.49 1.18 -14.77
N LEU A 5 6.47 1.25 -13.86
CA LEU A 5 7.85 1.57 -14.17
C LEU A 5 8.62 0.29 -14.55
N PRO A 6 9.34 0.27 -15.70
CA PRO A 6 10.09 -0.90 -16.14
C PRO A 6 11.32 -1.17 -15.25
N GLU A 7 11.93 -0.12 -14.72
CA GLU A 7 13.14 -0.16 -13.90
C GLU A 7 13.02 0.84 -12.74
N ASP A 8 13.65 0.52 -11.61
CA ASP A 8 13.72 1.38 -10.44
C ASP A 8 15.03 1.08 -9.71
N GLU A 9 15.99 2.00 -9.81
CA GLU A 9 17.31 1.88 -9.22
C GLU A 9 17.28 1.69 -7.70
N SER A 10 16.23 2.18 -7.02
CA SER A 10 16.06 2.01 -5.58
C SER A 10 15.85 0.55 -5.15
N LEU A 11 15.51 -0.33 -6.11
CA LEU A 11 15.24 -1.76 -5.88
C LEU A 11 16.35 -2.68 -6.43
N ASP A 12 17.48 -2.14 -6.88
CA ASP A 12 18.57 -2.92 -7.47
C ASP A 12 19.13 -3.97 -6.51
N ASP A 13 19.20 -3.66 -5.23
CA ASP A 13 19.66 -4.59 -4.19
C ASP A 13 18.67 -5.73 -3.94
N VAL A 14 17.37 -5.51 -4.15
CA VAL A 14 16.29 -6.48 -3.92
C VAL A 14 16.06 -7.39 -5.13
N LYS A 15 16.31 -6.88 -6.34
CA LYS A 15 16.11 -7.57 -7.64
C LYS A 15 14.75 -8.25 -7.75
N PRO A 16 13.63 -7.51 -7.65
CA PRO A 16 12.31 -8.10 -7.65
C PRO A 16 12.00 -8.75 -9.00
N GLN A 17 11.33 -9.89 -8.97
CA GLN A 17 10.73 -10.47 -10.19
C GLN A 17 9.57 -9.56 -10.64
N ARG A 18 9.71 -8.91 -11.79
CA ARG A 18 8.70 -8.02 -12.35
C ARG A 18 7.72 -8.79 -13.21
N ILE A 19 6.44 -8.50 -13.03
CA ILE A 19 5.35 -9.05 -13.86
C ILE A 19 5.05 -8.02 -14.94
N LYS A 20 5.07 -8.48 -16.19
CA LYS A 20 4.80 -7.61 -17.33
C LYS A 20 3.34 -7.18 -17.31
N LEU A 21 3.11 -5.85 -17.34
CA LEU A 21 1.78 -5.27 -17.35
C LEU A 21 1.26 -5.15 -18.80
N ASP A 22 0.77 -6.24 -19.33
CA ASP A 22 0.13 -6.29 -20.64
C ASP A 22 -1.22 -7.03 -20.57
N ARG A 23 -1.86 -7.23 -21.71
CA ARG A 23 -3.20 -7.85 -21.77
C ARG A 23 -3.23 -9.30 -21.35
N SER A 24 -2.11 -10.00 -21.31
CA SER A 24 -2.06 -11.38 -20.83
C SER A 24 -2.54 -11.51 -19.38
N ILE A 25 -2.38 -10.48 -18.55
CA ILE A 25 -2.87 -10.46 -17.16
C ILE A 25 -4.41 -10.55 -17.10
N ASP A 26 -5.12 -9.97 -18.08
CA ASP A 26 -6.59 -10.02 -18.16
C ASP A 26 -7.05 -11.33 -18.80
N GLU A 27 -6.32 -11.82 -19.81
CA GLU A 27 -6.66 -13.03 -20.57
C GLU A 27 -6.35 -14.32 -19.80
N ASP A 28 -5.25 -14.36 -19.04
CA ASP A 28 -4.82 -15.49 -18.21
C ASP A 28 -4.40 -14.99 -16.82
N PRO A 29 -5.36 -14.73 -15.92
CA PRO A 29 -5.09 -14.15 -14.63
C PRO A 29 -4.24 -15.06 -13.74
N ILE A 30 -3.17 -14.50 -13.16
CA ILE A 30 -2.28 -15.19 -12.22
C ILE A 30 -3.07 -15.57 -10.95
N GLY A 31 -3.00 -16.83 -10.55
CA GLY A 31 -3.59 -17.32 -9.31
C GLY A 31 -2.84 -16.80 -8.08
N VAL A 32 -3.54 -16.66 -6.94
CA VAL A 32 -2.92 -16.19 -5.69
C VAL A 32 -1.90 -17.20 -5.16
N GLU A 33 -2.12 -18.47 -5.39
CA GLU A 33 -1.22 -19.57 -5.04
C GLU A 33 0.18 -19.46 -5.65
N GLU A 34 0.29 -18.81 -6.80
CA GLU A 34 1.57 -18.56 -7.48
C GLU A 34 2.51 -17.61 -6.69
N PHE A 35 1.92 -16.86 -5.76
CA PHE A 35 2.66 -15.95 -4.89
C PHE A 35 2.93 -16.53 -3.50
N GLN A 36 2.74 -17.83 -3.30
CA GLN A 36 2.96 -18.47 -2.00
C GLN A 36 4.36 -18.19 -1.44
N ASP A 37 4.41 -17.95 -0.11
CA ASP A 37 5.64 -17.69 0.65
C ASP A 37 6.45 -16.47 0.12
N SER A 38 5.78 -15.45 -0.43
CA SER A 38 6.44 -14.30 -1.05
C SER A 38 5.98 -12.94 -0.52
N VAL A 39 6.74 -11.90 -0.89
CA VAL A 39 6.34 -10.50 -0.78
C VAL A 39 5.88 -10.02 -2.15
N VAL A 40 4.62 -9.62 -2.26
CA VAL A 40 4.05 -9.08 -3.50
C VAL A 40 3.96 -7.56 -3.40
N ILE A 41 4.61 -6.87 -4.32
CA ILE A 41 4.64 -5.41 -4.38
C ILE A 41 3.68 -4.94 -5.47
N PHE A 42 2.74 -4.09 -5.11
CA PHE A 42 1.84 -3.36 -6.00
C PHE A 42 2.23 -1.89 -5.96
N ASP A 43 3.01 -1.48 -6.94
CA ASP A 43 3.65 -0.17 -6.97
C ASP A 43 2.93 0.73 -7.96
N ASP A 44 2.32 1.80 -7.41
CA ASP A 44 1.61 2.85 -8.14
C ASP A 44 0.64 2.31 -9.21
N ILE A 45 -0.09 1.25 -8.87
CA ILE A 45 -1.02 0.60 -9.80
C ILE A 45 -2.21 1.49 -10.19
N ASP A 46 -2.49 2.52 -9.42
CA ASP A 46 -3.53 3.52 -9.69
C ASP A 46 -3.23 4.40 -10.90
N VAL A 47 -1.95 4.51 -11.32
CA VAL A 47 -1.55 5.29 -12.51
C VAL A 47 -1.51 4.46 -13.81
N ILE A 48 -1.80 3.16 -13.76
CA ILE A 48 -1.87 2.32 -14.97
C ILE A 48 -2.94 2.89 -15.90
N SER A 49 -2.52 3.29 -17.10
CA SER A 49 -3.39 3.99 -18.07
C SER A 49 -4.42 3.09 -18.74
N ASP A 50 -4.03 1.84 -19.09
CA ASP A 50 -4.96 0.87 -19.65
C ASP A 50 -5.91 0.35 -18.56
N LYS A 51 -7.20 0.67 -18.72
CA LYS A 51 -8.23 0.33 -17.74
C LYS A 51 -8.34 -1.19 -17.52
N LYS A 52 -8.24 -2.00 -18.59
CA LYS A 52 -8.39 -3.46 -18.46
C LYS A 52 -7.24 -4.06 -17.66
N ILE A 53 -6.01 -3.65 -17.98
CA ILE A 53 -4.82 -4.09 -17.24
C ILE A 53 -4.92 -3.64 -15.78
N ARG A 54 -5.31 -2.38 -15.55
CA ARG A 54 -5.48 -1.86 -14.18
C ARG A 54 -6.53 -2.65 -13.40
N ASP A 55 -7.71 -2.88 -13.98
CA ASP A 55 -8.79 -3.64 -13.33
C ASP A 55 -8.34 -5.09 -13.03
N ALA A 56 -7.59 -5.73 -13.94
CA ALA A 56 -7.02 -7.07 -13.73
C ALA A 56 -6.01 -7.10 -12.58
N VAL A 57 -5.11 -6.11 -12.50
CA VAL A 57 -4.14 -5.99 -11.39
C VAL A 57 -4.87 -5.73 -10.04
N TYR A 58 -5.90 -4.87 -10.03
CA TYR A 58 -6.72 -4.68 -8.83
C TYR A 58 -7.47 -5.95 -8.41
N ASN A 59 -7.91 -6.77 -9.35
CA ASN A 59 -8.52 -8.06 -9.05
C ASN A 59 -7.54 -9.02 -8.38
N ILE A 60 -6.28 -9.06 -8.84
CA ILE A 60 -5.21 -9.83 -8.19
C ILE A 60 -4.94 -9.29 -6.79
N LEU A 61 -4.75 -7.96 -6.63
CA LEU A 61 -4.57 -7.33 -5.33
C LEU A 61 -5.70 -7.68 -4.36
N ASN A 62 -6.95 -7.57 -4.81
CA ASN A 62 -8.11 -7.88 -3.98
C ASN A 62 -8.10 -9.32 -3.49
N LYS A 63 -7.76 -10.29 -4.35
CA LYS A 63 -7.61 -11.69 -3.96
C LYS A 63 -6.46 -11.90 -2.97
N VAL A 64 -5.32 -11.24 -3.20
CA VAL A 64 -4.19 -11.29 -2.26
C VAL A 64 -4.59 -10.74 -0.88
N LEU A 65 -5.33 -9.64 -0.82
CA LEU A 65 -5.81 -9.06 0.43
C LEU A 65 -6.81 -9.99 1.15
N GLU A 66 -7.69 -10.66 0.40
CA GLU A 66 -8.72 -11.55 0.96
C GLU A 66 -8.15 -12.86 1.53
N ILE A 67 -7.31 -13.54 0.76
CA ILE A 67 -6.87 -14.90 1.06
C ILE A 67 -5.36 -15.09 1.14
N GLY A 68 -4.56 -14.07 0.83
CA GLY A 68 -3.09 -14.18 0.76
C GLY A 68 -2.44 -14.67 2.05
N ARG A 69 -3.03 -14.38 3.22
CA ARG A 69 -2.55 -14.91 4.51
C ARG A 69 -2.49 -16.44 4.56
N HIS A 70 -3.40 -17.13 3.88
CA HIS A 70 -3.42 -18.60 3.82
C HIS A 70 -2.22 -19.15 3.03
N PHE A 71 -1.69 -18.34 2.11
CA PHE A 71 -0.52 -18.65 1.31
C PHE A 71 0.76 -17.97 1.83
N LYS A 72 0.72 -17.38 3.03
CA LYS A 72 1.83 -16.62 3.65
C LYS A 72 2.37 -15.50 2.76
N ILE A 73 1.48 -14.81 2.08
CA ILE A 73 1.82 -13.68 1.23
C ILE A 73 1.80 -12.40 2.05
N THR A 74 2.87 -11.60 1.93
CA THR A 74 2.90 -10.22 2.41
C THR A 74 2.67 -9.27 1.25
N ALA A 75 1.66 -8.41 1.32
CA ALA A 75 1.40 -7.40 0.30
C ALA A 75 2.01 -6.05 0.72
N LEU A 76 2.76 -5.41 -0.18
CA LEU A 76 3.17 -4.01 -0.10
C LEU A 76 2.45 -3.25 -1.20
N VAL A 77 1.72 -2.19 -0.84
CA VAL A 77 0.96 -1.37 -1.80
C VAL A 77 1.39 0.07 -1.67
N THR A 78 1.86 0.68 -2.75
CA THR A 78 2.11 2.11 -2.82
C THR A 78 1.01 2.79 -3.62
N ASN A 79 0.60 3.98 -3.21
CA ASN A 79 -0.39 4.79 -3.89
C ASN A 79 -0.03 6.27 -3.79
N HIS A 80 -0.12 6.98 -4.90
CA HIS A 80 0.04 8.44 -4.93
C HIS A 80 -1.16 9.17 -4.31
N LEU A 81 -2.35 8.61 -4.45
CA LEU A 81 -3.58 9.22 -3.98
C LEU A 81 -4.08 8.52 -2.71
N PRO A 82 -4.04 9.19 -1.56
CA PRO A 82 -4.48 8.59 -0.30
C PRO A 82 -5.98 8.30 -0.24
N THR A 83 -6.77 8.84 -1.15
CA THR A 83 -8.23 8.70 -1.17
C THR A 83 -8.73 8.50 -2.60
N ASN A 84 -8.67 7.29 -3.11
CA ASN A 84 -9.16 6.92 -4.44
C ASN A 84 -10.44 6.05 -4.38
N GLY A 85 -11.40 6.45 -3.56
CA GLY A 85 -12.71 5.81 -3.49
C GLY A 85 -12.73 4.43 -2.85
N LYS A 86 -13.40 3.46 -3.48
CA LYS A 86 -13.65 2.12 -2.91
C LYS A 86 -12.38 1.28 -2.76
N ASP A 87 -11.46 1.39 -3.72
CA ASP A 87 -10.24 0.57 -3.75
C ASP A 87 -9.30 0.94 -2.61
N THR A 88 -9.10 2.23 -2.37
CA THR A 88 -8.30 2.69 -1.22
C THR A 88 -8.90 2.24 0.11
N ARG A 89 -10.23 2.36 0.28
CA ARG A 89 -10.88 1.90 1.53
C ARG A 89 -10.67 0.42 1.78
N ARG A 90 -10.74 -0.41 0.73
CA ARG A 90 -10.52 -1.84 0.86
C ARG A 90 -9.08 -2.14 1.29
N ILE A 91 -8.10 -1.52 0.61
CA ILE A 91 -6.68 -1.65 0.97
C ILE A 91 -6.47 -1.23 2.43
N LEU A 92 -7.02 -0.08 2.84
CA LEU A 92 -6.88 0.42 4.20
C LEU A 92 -7.55 -0.48 5.23
N ASN A 93 -8.71 -1.07 4.92
CA ASN A 93 -9.39 -1.98 5.84
C ASN A 93 -8.56 -3.23 6.11
N GLU A 94 -7.95 -3.80 5.09
CA GLU A 94 -7.15 -5.03 5.19
C GLU A 94 -5.69 -4.76 5.64
N ALA A 95 -5.21 -3.53 5.54
CA ALA A 95 -3.85 -3.18 5.92
C ALA A 95 -3.62 -3.36 7.44
N HIS A 96 -2.54 -4.04 7.81
CA HIS A 96 -2.06 -4.12 9.19
C HIS A 96 -1.26 -2.88 9.58
N GLN A 97 -0.59 -2.28 8.61
CA GLN A 97 0.27 -1.11 8.76
C GLN A 97 -0.01 -0.11 7.65
N VAL A 98 0.02 1.17 7.99
CA VAL A 98 -0.09 2.28 7.03
C VAL A 98 1.09 3.20 7.23
N ILE A 99 1.91 3.36 6.19
CA ILE A 99 3.03 4.28 6.18
C ILE A 99 2.64 5.53 5.39
N TYR A 100 2.83 6.68 5.98
CA TYR A 100 2.63 7.95 5.30
C TYR A 100 3.77 8.92 5.57
N PHE A 101 3.90 9.95 4.73
CA PHE A 101 4.96 10.96 4.80
C PHE A 101 4.38 12.30 5.25
N PRO A 102 4.56 12.68 6.54
CA PRO A 102 3.86 13.84 7.14
C PRO A 102 4.13 15.16 6.44
N HIS A 103 5.33 15.33 5.88
CA HIS A 103 5.77 16.60 5.28
C HIS A 103 5.48 16.70 3.77
N SER A 104 5.25 15.57 3.09
CA SER A 104 4.84 15.56 1.69
C SER A 104 3.33 15.70 1.50
N ALA A 105 2.60 15.79 2.61
CA ALA A 105 1.17 15.61 2.63
C ALA A 105 0.40 16.82 2.14
N SER A 106 -0.39 16.60 1.10
CA SER A 106 -1.56 17.43 0.77
C SER A 106 -2.61 17.38 1.89
N GLY A 107 -3.54 18.36 1.94
CA GLY A 107 -4.64 18.34 2.92
C GLY A 107 -5.47 17.04 2.94
N ARG A 108 -5.40 16.21 1.89
CA ARG A 108 -6.09 14.93 1.79
C ARG A 108 -5.59 13.87 2.77
N ILE A 109 -4.31 13.88 3.16
CA ILE A 109 -3.79 12.97 4.19
C ILE A 109 -4.47 13.20 5.53
N GLN A 110 -4.87 14.42 5.85
CA GLN A 110 -5.58 14.69 7.08
C GLN A 110 -6.92 13.95 7.15
N TYR A 111 -7.65 13.86 6.04
CA TYR A 111 -8.88 13.05 5.96
C TYR A 111 -8.59 11.57 6.17
N LEU A 112 -7.58 11.03 5.49
CA LEU A 112 -7.16 9.64 5.67
C LEU A 112 -6.88 9.33 7.15
N LEU A 113 -6.10 10.18 7.83
CA LEU A 113 -5.70 9.96 9.21
C LEU A 113 -6.90 10.04 10.18
N ILE A 114 -7.81 10.99 9.98
CA ILE A 114 -8.96 11.21 10.87
C ILE A 114 -10.12 10.27 10.51
N ASP A 115 -10.55 10.25 9.25
CA ASP A 115 -11.80 9.61 8.85
C ASP A 115 -11.63 8.10 8.59
N ASP A 116 -10.48 7.68 8.04
CA ASP A 116 -10.24 6.28 7.71
C ASP A 116 -9.45 5.54 8.80
N LEU A 117 -8.53 6.22 9.50
CA LEU A 117 -7.69 5.61 10.54
C LEU A 117 -8.11 5.97 11.97
N GLY A 118 -9.08 6.88 12.14
CA GLY A 118 -9.66 7.20 13.44
C GLY A 118 -8.75 8.01 14.38
N LEU A 119 -7.71 8.68 13.86
CA LEU A 119 -6.85 9.54 14.66
C LEU A 119 -7.59 10.83 15.06
N ASP A 120 -7.32 11.33 16.26
CA ASP A 120 -7.80 12.64 16.65
C ASP A 120 -6.92 13.78 16.10
N LYS A 121 -7.45 15.00 16.14
CA LYS A 121 -6.74 16.19 15.63
C LYS A 121 -5.42 16.46 16.39
N LYS A 122 -5.31 16.06 17.66
CA LYS A 122 -4.11 16.25 18.47
C LYS A 122 -3.01 15.30 18.04
N GLN A 123 -3.37 14.02 17.78
CA GLN A 123 -2.46 13.01 17.26
C GLN A 123 -1.92 13.43 15.88
N VAL A 124 -2.79 13.87 14.98
CA VAL A 124 -2.36 14.36 13.66
C VAL A 124 -1.44 15.57 13.77
N ALA A 125 -1.76 16.52 14.68
CA ALA A 125 -0.92 17.69 14.91
C ALA A 125 0.43 17.31 15.55
N TYR A 126 0.45 16.30 16.42
CA TYR A 126 1.67 15.74 17.00
C TYR A 126 2.60 15.21 15.91
N PHE A 127 2.13 14.32 15.05
CA PHE A 127 2.95 13.75 13.98
C PHE A 127 3.51 14.79 13.00
N ARG A 128 2.72 15.84 12.69
CA ARG A 128 3.17 16.95 11.84
C ARG A 128 4.31 17.77 12.44
N LYS A 129 4.41 17.81 13.77
CA LYS A 129 5.47 18.55 14.46
C LYS A 129 6.76 17.73 14.60
N GLN A 130 6.68 16.41 14.41
CA GLN A 130 7.85 15.56 14.51
C GLN A 130 8.78 15.77 13.32
N ASN A 131 10.09 15.76 13.59
CA ASN A 131 11.10 15.79 12.53
C ASN A 131 11.33 14.37 12.00
N SER A 132 10.28 13.78 11.41
CA SER A 132 10.33 12.45 10.83
C SER A 132 9.86 12.49 9.39
N ARG A 133 10.58 11.86 8.49
CA ARG A 133 10.21 11.78 7.08
C ARG A 133 8.98 10.90 6.85
N TRP A 134 8.79 9.90 7.69
CA TRP A 134 7.68 8.95 7.60
C TRP A 134 7.08 8.64 8.97
N CYS A 135 5.86 8.18 8.97
CA CYS A 135 5.18 7.63 10.12
C CYS A 135 4.50 6.33 9.73
N CYS A 136 4.80 5.26 10.47
CA CYS A 136 4.14 3.97 10.33
C CYS A 136 3.11 3.81 11.44
N ILE A 137 1.86 3.59 11.07
CA ILE A 137 0.74 3.34 11.98
C ILE A 137 0.47 1.83 11.99
N PHE A 138 0.60 1.21 13.15
CA PHE A 138 0.20 -0.18 13.39
C PHE A 138 -1.25 -0.20 13.82
N LYS A 139 -2.13 -0.80 13.02
CA LYS A 139 -3.58 -0.82 13.27
C LYS A 139 -4.01 -1.86 14.31
N ASN A 140 -3.11 -2.64 14.87
CA ASN A 140 -3.40 -3.60 15.92
C ASN A 140 -3.84 -2.89 17.21
N TYR A 141 -4.57 -3.60 18.06
CA TYR A 141 -4.91 -3.07 19.38
C TYR A 141 -3.91 -3.56 20.44
N PRO A 142 -3.30 -2.66 21.25
CA PRO A 142 -3.38 -1.20 21.15
C PRO A 142 -2.71 -0.68 19.89
N MET A 143 -3.23 0.44 19.34
CA MET A 143 -2.64 1.08 18.17
C MET A 143 -1.30 1.69 18.55
N ALA A 144 -0.26 1.45 17.72
CA ALA A 144 1.07 1.98 17.93
C ALA A 144 1.53 2.80 16.72
N TYR A 145 2.48 3.71 16.95
CA TYR A 145 3.03 4.58 15.93
C TYR A 145 4.54 4.53 15.97
N MET A 146 5.18 4.36 14.83
CA MET A 146 6.63 4.36 14.69
C MET A 146 7.06 5.50 13.78
N LEU A 147 8.01 6.28 14.26
CA LEU A 147 8.68 7.36 13.56
C LEU A 147 10.17 6.99 13.39
N GLU A 148 10.96 7.82 12.69
CA GLU A 148 12.39 7.54 12.50
C GLU A 148 13.17 7.36 13.81
N HIS A 149 12.75 8.01 14.88
CA HIS A 149 13.53 8.10 16.13
C HIS A 149 12.76 7.65 17.37
N GLU A 150 11.47 7.35 17.26
CA GLU A 150 10.64 6.97 18.41
C GLU A 150 9.51 6.03 18.03
N MET A 151 9.04 5.29 19.02
CA MET A 151 7.81 4.50 18.94
C MET A 151 6.89 4.92 20.09
N VAL A 152 5.63 5.18 19.76
CA VAL A 152 4.58 5.61 20.70
C VAL A 152 3.48 4.54 20.70
N CYS A 153 3.12 4.04 21.89
CA CYS A 153 2.06 3.06 22.12
C CYS A 153 0.93 3.66 22.93
#